data_dfbdeba968a0ef09bbc852fd2fce1ea2
#
_entry.id   dfbdeba968a0ef09bbc852fd2fce1ea2
#
_cell.length_a   1.000
_cell.length_b   1.000
_cell.length_c   1.000
_cell.angle_alpha   90.00
_cell.angle_beta   90.00
_cell.angle_gamma   90.00
#
_symmetry.space_group_name_H-M   'P 1'
#
loop_
_entity.id
_entity.type
_entity.pdbx_description
1 polymer ?
#
loop_
_entity_poly.entity_id
_entity_poly.type
_entity_poly.pdbx_seq_one_letter_code
_entity_poly.pdbx_strand_id
1 'polypeptide(L)'
;MYAFRKKVYLFSWLSHYSAAVSSLCWVVGMTVLMGLIKQIPSHHPLNGLEGLLGFSQMLSSWPFVLLYIWMTLVLGLTILRASFPFRWRRIPFLLNHIGLFIALVAATLGNADMQRLRMTTSLGNAEWRAQDETTQQIIELPLAIELKNFTIDEYPPKLMVIDNETGKALPEGSPGHLLLEEGVQEGELLDWKLTISQSIPEAASVATEDTLKFTAFPSMGSTYAVYLKAFNPKTNEQKEGWVSCGSFMFPYKALRLNDRISLVMPEREPQRFASDVVLYTESGLQKEGTIEVNKPFELDGWKIYQLSYDETKGRWSNVSVFELVCDPWLPYVYIGIGMMILGAVGLFTTAQPGRRRKEERA
;
A
#
# COMPACT_ATOMS: atom_id res chain seq x y z
N MET A 1 -12.33 25.80 -36.73
CA MET A 1 -11.71 24.45 -36.70
C MET A 1 -12.41 23.45 -37.60
N TYR A 2 -13.72 23.25 -37.54
CA TYR A 2 -14.43 22.29 -38.42
C TYR A 2 -14.28 22.59 -39.93
N ALA A 3 -14.23 23.87 -40.32
CA ALA A 3 -13.94 24.30 -41.69
C ALA A 3 -12.49 24.02 -42.13
N PHE A 4 -11.54 24.07 -41.21
CA PHE A 4 -10.13 23.76 -41.46
C PHE A 4 -9.91 22.27 -41.77
N ARG A 5 -10.74 21.37 -41.21
CA ARG A 5 -10.64 19.92 -41.42
C ARG A 5 -10.73 19.52 -42.89
N LYS A 6 -11.54 20.19 -43.67
CA LYS A 6 -11.69 19.92 -45.11
C LYS A 6 -10.51 20.45 -45.96
N LYS A 7 -9.75 21.41 -45.46
CA LYS A 7 -8.62 22.02 -46.18
C LYS A 7 -7.25 21.42 -45.82
N VAL A 8 -7.12 20.75 -44.66
CA VAL A 8 -5.84 20.19 -44.23
C VAL A 8 -5.97 18.65 -44.09
N TYR A 9 -5.30 17.93 -44.97
CA TYR A 9 -5.32 16.45 -45.05
C TYR A 9 -4.97 15.81 -43.70
N LEU A 10 -3.97 16.37 -42.99
CA LEU A 10 -3.53 15.88 -41.67
C LEU A 10 -4.68 15.86 -40.63
N PHE A 11 -5.46 16.90 -40.51
CA PHE A 11 -6.61 16.93 -39.56
C PHE A 11 -7.73 15.99 -39.95
N SER A 12 -7.92 15.75 -41.25
CA SER A 12 -8.85 14.75 -41.74
C SER A 12 -8.42 13.34 -41.33
N TRP A 13 -7.14 13.03 -41.51
CA TRP A 13 -6.56 11.74 -41.17
C TRP A 13 -6.54 11.49 -39.65
N LEU A 14 -6.06 12.45 -38.84
CA LEU A 14 -6.04 12.38 -37.36
C LEU A 14 -7.43 12.21 -36.74
N SER A 15 -8.47 12.73 -37.36
CA SER A 15 -9.85 12.56 -36.88
C SER A 15 -10.55 11.31 -37.41
N HIS A 16 -9.83 10.44 -38.12
CA HIS A 16 -10.37 9.17 -38.64
C HIS A 16 -10.32 8.07 -37.58
N TYR A 17 -11.27 7.14 -37.65
CA TYR A 17 -11.36 5.99 -36.73
C TYR A 17 -10.06 5.17 -36.68
N SER A 18 -9.39 4.98 -37.82
CA SER A 18 -8.11 4.25 -37.89
C SER A 18 -7.00 4.90 -37.08
N ALA A 19 -6.92 6.23 -37.03
CA ALA A 19 -5.92 6.92 -36.20
C ALA A 19 -6.18 6.71 -34.70
N ALA A 20 -7.45 6.71 -34.28
CA ALA A 20 -7.84 6.45 -32.90
C ALA A 20 -7.49 5.01 -32.48
N VAL A 21 -7.82 4.04 -33.30
CA VAL A 21 -7.51 2.61 -33.02
C VAL A 21 -5.98 2.38 -33.02
N SER A 22 -5.28 2.93 -34.02
CA SER A 22 -3.82 2.81 -34.10
C SER A 22 -3.12 3.42 -32.88
N SER A 23 -3.50 4.64 -32.46
CA SER A 23 -2.90 5.27 -31.27
C SER A 23 -3.12 4.43 -29.99
N LEU A 24 -4.33 3.88 -29.83
CA LEU A 24 -4.64 3.00 -28.71
C LEU A 24 -3.80 1.70 -28.73
N CYS A 25 -3.69 1.05 -29.90
CA CYS A 25 -2.87 -0.17 -30.04
C CYS A 25 -1.40 0.09 -29.69
N TRP A 26 -0.84 1.23 -30.12
CA TRP A 26 0.53 1.59 -29.79
C TRP A 26 0.73 1.86 -28.30
N VAL A 27 -0.17 2.59 -27.64
CA VAL A 27 -0.11 2.84 -26.19
C VAL A 27 -0.23 1.53 -25.42
N VAL A 28 -1.18 0.65 -25.79
CA VAL A 28 -1.33 -0.68 -25.18
C VAL A 28 -0.07 -1.51 -25.39
N GLY A 29 0.51 -1.53 -26.60
CA GLY A 29 1.76 -2.24 -26.88
C GLY A 29 2.91 -1.77 -25.97
N MET A 30 3.07 -0.44 -25.82
CA MET A 30 4.08 0.12 -24.91
C MET A 30 3.82 -0.19 -23.44
N THR A 31 2.54 -0.20 -23.02
CA THR A 31 2.16 -0.58 -21.64
C THR A 31 2.46 -2.06 -21.37
N VAL A 32 2.21 -2.94 -22.32
CA VAL A 32 2.58 -4.36 -22.20
C VAL A 32 4.12 -4.50 -22.12
N LEU A 33 4.84 -3.77 -22.96
CA LEU A 33 6.30 -3.76 -22.94
C LEU A 33 6.85 -3.26 -21.59
N MET A 34 6.22 -2.23 -20.99
CA MET A 34 6.54 -1.74 -19.64
C MET A 34 6.38 -2.82 -18.57
N GLY A 35 5.36 -3.68 -18.69
CA GLY A 35 5.16 -4.80 -17.77
C GLY A 35 6.18 -5.94 -17.91
N LEU A 36 6.82 -6.06 -19.09
CA LEU A 36 7.85 -7.08 -19.35
C LEU A 36 9.27 -6.61 -18.97
N ILE A 37 9.53 -5.32 -18.98
CA ILE A 37 10.84 -4.72 -18.67
C ILE A 37 10.85 -4.25 -17.22
N LYS A 38 11.92 -4.60 -16.48
CA LYS A 38 12.10 -4.11 -15.12
C LYS A 38 12.18 -2.58 -15.11
N GLN A 39 11.24 -1.94 -14.45
CA GLN A 39 11.22 -0.48 -14.32
C GLN A 39 12.18 -0.01 -13.20
N ILE A 40 12.90 1.07 -13.48
CA ILE A 40 13.88 1.69 -12.59
C ILE A 40 13.41 3.12 -12.28
N PRO A 41 13.59 3.63 -11.06
CA PRO A 41 13.23 5.00 -10.71
C PRO A 41 13.88 6.03 -11.63
N SER A 42 13.18 7.12 -11.94
CA SER A 42 13.60 8.14 -12.92
C SER A 42 14.90 8.87 -12.56
N HIS A 43 15.33 8.84 -11.29
CA HIS A 43 16.59 9.44 -10.84
C HIS A 43 17.83 8.58 -11.12
N HIS A 44 17.68 7.33 -11.55
CA HIS A 44 18.83 6.50 -11.95
C HIS A 44 19.28 6.84 -13.38
N PRO A 45 20.56 7.12 -13.59
CA PRO A 45 21.09 7.39 -14.92
C PRO A 45 21.05 6.15 -15.80
N LEU A 46 20.52 6.28 -17.00
CA LEU A 46 20.52 5.24 -18.02
C LEU A 46 21.63 5.49 -19.04
N ASN A 47 22.30 4.44 -19.53
CA ASN A 47 23.40 4.52 -20.46
C ASN A 47 23.08 3.81 -21.78
N GLY A 48 23.75 4.23 -22.88
CA GLY A 48 23.65 3.58 -24.19
C GLY A 48 22.24 3.68 -24.81
N LEU A 49 21.79 2.61 -25.45
CA LEU A 49 20.46 2.55 -26.09
C LEU A 49 19.30 2.65 -25.09
N GLU A 50 19.49 2.16 -23.86
CA GLU A 50 18.52 2.35 -22.78
C GLU A 50 18.38 3.82 -22.42
N GLY A 51 19.50 4.56 -22.32
CA GLY A 51 19.47 6.01 -22.11
C GLY A 51 18.80 6.78 -23.24
N LEU A 52 18.92 6.30 -24.50
CA LEU A 52 18.30 6.93 -25.65
C LEU A 52 16.77 6.68 -25.71
N LEU A 53 16.30 5.47 -25.44
CA LEU A 53 14.90 5.08 -25.60
C LEU A 53 14.12 5.11 -24.28
N GLY A 54 14.80 4.93 -23.14
CA GLY A 54 14.24 5.03 -21.79
C GLY A 54 13.21 3.94 -21.45
N PHE A 55 13.30 2.74 -22.03
CA PHE A 55 12.30 1.70 -21.81
C PHE A 55 12.24 1.18 -20.36
N SER A 56 13.36 1.26 -19.62
CA SER A 56 13.39 0.96 -18.19
C SER A 56 12.80 2.09 -17.32
N GLN A 57 12.49 3.24 -17.90
CA GLN A 57 11.78 4.38 -17.30
C GLN A 57 10.63 4.80 -18.22
N MET A 58 9.77 3.86 -18.56
CA MET A 58 8.81 3.98 -19.64
C MET A 58 7.94 5.23 -19.56
N LEU A 59 7.40 5.55 -18.38
CA LEU A 59 6.48 6.69 -18.20
C LEU A 59 7.13 8.06 -18.48
N SER A 60 8.45 8.17 -18.32
CA SER A 60 9.22 9.38 -18.63
C SER A 60 9.93 9.31 -19.98
N SER A 61 9.85 8.16 -20.68
CA SER A 61 10.50 7.98 -21.97
C SER A 61 9.84 8.83 -23.05
N TRP A 62 10.65 9.49 -23.90
CA TRP A 62 10.13 10.34 -24.96
C TRP A 62 9.22 9.60 -25.98
N PRO A 63 9.47 8.30 -26.34
CA PRO A 63 8.56 7.60 -27.24
C PRO A 63 7.16 7.40 -26.63
N PHE A 64 7.10 7.03 -25.32
CA PHE A 64 5.84 6.85 -24.62
C PHE A 64 5.11 8.19 -24.46
N VAL A 65 5.80 9.25 -24.06
CA VAL A 65 5.22 10.59 -23.88
C VAL A 65 4.63 11.11 -25.22
N LEU A 66 5.35 10.94 -26.32
CA LEU A 66 4.84 11.37 -27.65
C LEU A 66 3.60 10.56 -28.07
N LEU A 67 3.61 9.25 -27.86
CA LEU A 67 2.44 8.40 -28.13
C LEU A 67 1.23 8.76 -27.27
N TYR A 68 1.47 9.08 -26.00
CA TYR A 68 0.42 9.50 -25.08
C TYR A 68 -0.19 10.85 -25.49
N ILE A 69 0.65 11.83 -25.84
CA ILE A 69 0.20 13.13 -26.37
C ILE A 69 -0.60 12.91 -27.67
N TRP A 70 -0.08 12.09 -28.57
CA TRP A 70 -0.78 11.72 -29.81
C TRP A 70 -2.17 11.15 -29.54
N MET A 71 -2.27 10.15 -28.65
CA MET A 71 -3.54 9.52 -28.29
C MET A 71 -4.51 10.56 -27.71
N THR A 72 -4.05 11.41 -26.80
CA THR A 72 -4.86 12.46 -26.17
C THR A 72 -5.36 13.49 -27.17
N LEU A 73 -4.53 13.89 -28.13
CA LEU A 73 -4.92 14.79 -29.23
C LEU A 73 -5.98 14.15 -30.14
N VAL A 74 -5.80 12.88 -30.53
CA VAL A 74 -6.77 12.13 -31.34
C VAL A 74 -8.09 11.98 -30.60
N LEU A 75 -8.07 11.73 -29.31
CA LEU A 75 -9.26 11.67 -28.45
C LEU A 75 -9.98 13.03 -28.43
N GLY A 76 -9.27 14.13 -28.23
CA GLY A 76 -9.82 15.48 -28.25
C GLY A 76 -10.47 15.82 -29.60
N LEU A 77 -9.82 15.47 -30.73
CA LEU A 77 -10.38 15.64 -32.06
C LEU A 77 -11.63 14.78 -32.30
N THR A 78 -11.67 13.58 -31.72
CA THR A 78 -12.84 12.69 -31.78
C THR A 78 -14.03 13.30 -31.04
N ILE A 79 -13.81 13.88 -29.88
CA ILE A 79 -14.81 14.60 -29.09
C ILE A 79 -15.35 15.79 -29.88
N LEU A 80 -14.47 16.65 -30.42
CA LEU A 80 -14.86 17.78 -31.22
C LEU A 80 -15.70 17.38 -32.45
N ARG A 81 -15.29 16.30 -33.12
CA ARG A 81 -16.05 15.78 -34.28
C ARG A 81 -17.42 15.25 -33.87
N ALA A 82 -17.54 14.59 -32.72
CA ALA A 82 -18.80 14.04 -32.23
C ALA A 82 -19.75 15.15 -31.73
N SER A 83 -19.19 16.26 -31.22
CA SER A 83 -19.94 17.41 -30.70
C SER A 83 -20.60 18.24 -31.79
N PHE A 84 -20.08 18.24 -33.03
CA PHE A 84 -20.61 19.07 -34.14
C PHE A 84 -20.97 18.20 -35.37
N PRO A 85 -22.26 18.25 -35.85
CA PRO A 85 -23.41 18.85 -35.20
C PRO A 85 -23.87 18.12 -33.96
N PHE A 86 -24.30 18.87 -32.94
CA PHE A 86 -24.77 18.27 -31.68
C PHE A 86 -26.03 17.42 -31.92
N ARG A 87 -26.04 16.20 -31.32
CA ARG A 87 -27.18 15.29 -31.36
C ARG A 87 -27.36 14.65 -29.99
N TRP A 88 -28.54 14.76 -29.40
CA TRP A 88 -28.87 14.22 -28.07
C TRP A 88 -28.53 12.73 -27.93
N ARG A 89 -28.70 11.95 -28.98
CA ARG A 89 -28.35 10.52 -28.98
C ARG A 89 -26.85 10.23 -28.81
N ARG A 90 -25.99 11.25 -28.98
CA ARG A 90 -24.53 11.11 -28.80
C ARG A 90 -24.07 11.49 -27.40
N ILE A 91 -24.97 11.92 -26.52
CA ILE A 91 -24.61 12.32 -25.15
C ILE A 91 -23.86 11.19 -24.41
N PRO A 92 -24.33 9.92 -24.39
CA PRO A 92 -23.60 8.85 -23.72
C PRO A 92 -22.18 8.64 -24.27
N PHE A 93 -22.02 8.71 -25.58
CA PHE A 93 -20.71 8.67 -26.24
C PHE A 93 -19.82 9.83 -25.83
N LEU A 94 -20.37 11.06 -25.84
CA LEU A 94 -19.63 12.26 -25.44
C LEU A 94 -19.23 12.24 -23.99
N LEU A 95 -20.12 11.84 -23.07
CA LEU A 95 -19.81 11.70 -21.66
C LEU A 95 -18.64 10.73 -21.43
N ASN A 96 -18.67 9.58 -22.08
CA ASN A 96 -17.62 8.57 -21.96
C ASN A 96 -16.26 9.12 -22.46
N HIS A 97 -16.22 9.75 -23.62
CA HIS A 97 -14.98 10.25 -24.23
C HIS A 97 -14.47 11.54 -23.57
N ILE A 98 -15.34 12.46 -23.17
CA ILE A 98 -14.97 13.66 -22.41
C ILE A 98 -14.46 13.24 -21.04
N GLY A 99 -15.14 12.31 -20.36
CA GLY A 99 -14.70 11.78 -19.08
C GLY A 99 -13.30 11.16 -19.16
N LEU A 100 -13.04 10.33 -20.19
CA LEU A 100 -11.72 9.78 -20.44
C LEU A 100 -10.66 10.89 -20.70
N PHE A 101 -11.01 11.89 -21.51
CA PHE A 101 -10.09 12.99 -21.79
C PHE A 101 -9.74 13.79 -20.55
N ILE A 102 -10.74 14.12 -19.70
CA ILE A 102 -10.52 14.79 -18.42
C ILE A 102 -9.65 13.94 -17.51
N ALA A 103 -9.95 12.65 -17.36
CA ALA A 103 -9.18 11.75 -16.51
C ALA A 103 -7.71 11.64 -16.95
N LEU A 104 -7.45 11.50 -18.27
CA LEU A 104 -6.09 11.41 -18.81
C LEU A 104 -5.31 12.73 -18.61
N VAL A 105 -5.91 13.86 -18.93
CA VAL A 105 -5.26 15.17 -18.78
C VAL A 105 -5.02 15.49 -17.31
N ALA A 106 -6.03 15.28 -16.46
CA ALA A 106 -5.90 15.53 -15.03
C ALA A 106 -4.86 14.62 -14.36
N ALA A 107 -4.79 13.34 -14.74
CA ALA A 107 -3.77 12.41 -14.25
C ALA A 107 -2.34 12.84 -14.66
N THR A 108 -2.18 13.38 -15.87
CA THR A 108 -0.89 13.88 -16.35
C THR A 108 -0.45 15.14 -15.59
N LEU A 109 -1.38 16.08 -15.40
CA LEU A 109 -1.12 17.31 -14.64
C LEU A 109 -0.92 16.99 -13.16
N GLY A 110 -1.71 16.04 -12.61
CA GLY A 110 -1.54 15.55 -11.26
C GLY A 110 -0.16 14.97 -11.02
N ASN A 111 0.36 14.16 -11.93
CA ASN A 111 1.72 13.64 -11.79
C ASN A 111 2.81 14.74 -11.77
N ALA A 112 2.56 15.90 -12.39
CA ALA A 112 3.49 17.02 -12.37
C ALA A 112 3.37 17.89 -11.11
N ASP A 113 2.15 18.05 -10.58
CA ASP A 113 1.84 18.97 -9.48
C ASP A 113 1.69 18.24 -8.12
N MET A 114 1.64 16.90 -8.13
CA MET A 114 1.51 16.11 -6.91
C MET A 114 2.77 16.22 -6.05
N GLN A 115 2.55 16.57 -4.79
CA GLN A 115 3.59 16.60 -3.77
C GLN A 115 3.49 15.36 -2.89
N ARG A 116 4.61 14.65 -2.72
CA ARG A 116 4.76 13.54 -1.78
C ARG A 116 5.90 13.86 -0.83
N LEU A 117 5.56 14.01 0.42
CA LEU A 117 6.48 14.44 1.45
C LEU A 117 6.48 13.41 2.56
N ARG A 118 7.66 13.17 3.13
CA ARG A 118 7.83 12.31 4.29
C ARG A 118 8.14 13.15 5.51
N MET A 119 7.34 13.00 6.56
CA MET A 119 7.51 13.68 7.83
C MET A 119 7.76 12.65 8.95
N THR A 120 8.79 12.86 9.73
CA THR A 120 9.11 12.04 10.90
C THR A 120 8.83 12.84 12.15
N THR A 121 7.89 12.36 12.98
CA THR A 121 7.52 13.02 14.24
C THR A 121 7.88 12.14 15.41
N SER A 122 8.29 12.78 16.50
CA SER A 122 8.55 12.12 17.79
C SER A 122 7.44 12.45 18.79
N LEU A 123 7.21 11.54 19.72
CA LEU A 123 6.18 11.68 20.75
C LEU A 123 6.31 13.00 21.50
N GLY A 124 5.23 13.78 21.53
CA GLY A 124 5.14 15.07 22.24
C GLY A 124 5.81 16.25 21.52
N ASN A 125 6.37 16.05 20.32
CA ASN A 125 6.99 17.11 19.55
C ASN A 125 6.15 17.42 18.29
N ALA A 126 5.86 18.70 18.09
CA ALA A 126 5.22 19.14 16.84
C ALA A 126 6.30 19.34 15.76
N GLU A 127 6.11 18.70 14.61
CA GLU A 127 6.99 18.82 13.44
C GLU A 127 6.22 19.42 12.27
N TRP A 128 6.83 20.37 11.55
CA TRP A 128 6.27 21.05 10.38
C TRP A 128 7.15 20.94 9.14
N ARG A 129 8.30 20.30 9.26
CA ARG A 129 9.24 20.08 8.17
C ARG A 129 9.06 18.68 7.64
N ALA A 130 9.03 18.55 6.33
CA ALA A 130 8.94 17.28 5.66
C ALA A 130 10.01 17.17 4.57
N GLN A 131 10.44 15.98 4.26
CA GLN A 131 11.37 15.70 3.18
C GLN A 131 10.61 15.34 1.92
N ASP A 132 10.91 16.01 0.82
CA ASP A 132 10.41 15.63 -0.50
C ASP A 132 11.06 14.32 -0.94
N GLU A 133 10.26 13.32 -1.30
CA GLU A 133 10.76 12.00 -1.70
C GLU A 133 11.56 12.03 -3.01
N THR A 134 11.27 12.99 -3.89
CA THR A 134 11.90 13.09 -5.21
C THR A 134 13.19 13.88 -5.16
N THR A 135 13.16 15.07 -4.54
CA THR A 135 14.29 16.01 -4.51
C THR A 135 15.18 15.82 -3.29
N GLN A 136 14.72 15.08 -2.28
CA GLN A 136 15.35 14.91 -0.97
C GLN A 136 15.55 16.22 -0.18
N GLN A 137 14.90 17.29 -0.59
CA GLN A 137 14.95 18.59 0.08
C GLN A 137 13.98 18.62 1.26
N ILE A 138 14.35 19.37 2.29
CA ILE A 138 13.48 19.64 3.42
C ILE A 138 12.61 20.85 3.07
N ILE A 139 11.30 20.70 3.21
CA ILE A 139 10.27 21.69 2.91
C ILE A 139 9.53 22.01 4.20
N GLU A 140 9.28 23.26 4.47
CA GLU A 140 8.41 23.72 5.54
C GLU A 140 6.95 23.73 5.07
N LEU A 141 6.07 23.15 5.89
CA LEU A 141 4.65 23.00 5.59
C LEU A 141 3.81 24.04 6.36
N PRO A 142 2.64 24.43 5.80
CA PRO A 142 1.68 25.29 6.51
C PRO A 142 0.89 24.53 7.58
N LEU A 143 1.34 23.34 7.96
CA LEU A 143 0.75 22.53 9.00
C LEU A 143 1.85 21.87 9.85
N ALA A 144 1.55 21.60 11.11
CA ALA A 144 2.42 20.83 12.00
C ALA A 144 1.67 19.63 12.55
N ILE A 145 2.38 18.53 12.77
CA ILE A 145 1.85 17.29 13.33
C ILE A 145 2.57 16.99 14.62
N GLU A 146 1.83 16.87 15.71
CA GLU A 146 2.32 16.41 17.01
C GLU A 146 1.83 14.99 17.25
N LEU A 147 2.75 14.05 17.46
CA LEU A 147 2.43 12.68 17.83
C LEU A 147 2.10 12.62 19.33
N LYS A 148 0.88 12.22 19.68
CA LYS A 148 0.43 12.03 21.06
C LYS A 148 0.61 10.61 21.55
N ASN A 149 0.38 9.63 20.66
CA ASN A 149 0.52 8.23 21.00
C ASN A 149 0.76 7.41 19.70
N PHE A 150 1.48 6.33 19.83
CA PHE A 150 1.65 5.34 18.76
C PHE A 150 1.27 3.97 19.31
N THR A 151 0.41 3.25 18.61
CA THR A 151 -0.13 1.95 19.03
C THR A 151 0.02 0.94 17.91
N ILE A 152 0.51 -0.25 18.26
CA ILE A 152 0.43 -1.43 17.40
C ILE A 152 -0.47 -2.44 18.13
N ASP A 153 -1.63 -2.74 17.53
CA ASP A 153 -2.41 -3.90 17.95
C ASP A 153 -1.76 -5.13 17.32
N GLU A 154 -1.51 -6.15 18.10
CA GLU A 154 -0.83 -7.36 17.68
C GLU A 154 -1.75 -8.56 17.80
N TYR A 155 -1.61 -9.54 16.91
CA TYR A 155 -2.28 -10.82 17.05
C TYR A 155 -1.85 -11.54 18.34
N PRO A 156 -2.68 -12.43 18.86
CA PRO A 156 -2.29 -13.26 20.00
C PRO A 156 -0.96 -13.96 19.73
N PRO A 157 -0.08 -14.09 20.77
CA PRO A 157 1.16 -14.79 20.60
C PRO A 157 0.91 -16.26 20.25
N LYS A 158 1.84 -16.86 19.53
CA LYS A 158 1.74 -18.27 19.10
C LYS A 158 2.98 -19.05 19.46
N LEU A 159 2.79 -20.32 19.80
CA LEU A 159 3.88 -21.28 19.96
C LEU A 159 4.06 -22.08 18.67
N MET A 160 5.30 -22.34 18.32
CA MET A 160 5.69 -23.13 17.16
C MET A 160 6.86 -24.05 17.52
N VAL A 161 7.00 -25.14 16.79
CA VAL A 161 8.18 -26.01 16.89
C VAL A 161 9.11 -25.73 15.71
N ILE A 162 10.39 -25.54 16.00
CA ILE A 162 11.44 -25.35 15.00
C ILE A 162 12.46 -26.50 15.05
N ASP A 163 13.07 -26.74 13.91
CA ASP A 163 14.25 -27.58 13.79
C ASP A 163 15.48 -26.79 14.22
N ASN A 164 16.31 -27.37 15.12
CA ASN A 164 17.45 -26.67 15.72
C ASN A 164 18.62 -26.46 14.76
N GLU A 165 18.74 -27.26 13.68
CA GLU A 165 19.81 -27.12 12.70
C GLU A 165 19.47 -26.07 11.64
N THR A 166 18.22 -26.09 11.14
CA THR A 166 17.81 -25.25 10.03
C THR A 166 17.10 -23.98 10.46
N GLY A 167 16.60 -23.91 11.71
CA GLY A 167 15.77 -22.82 12.22
C GLY A 167 14.36 -22.77 11.61
N LYS A 168 14.00 -23.73 10.77
CA LYS A 168 12.70 -23.76 10.08
C LYS A 168 11.60 -24.29 10.99
N ALA A 169 10.41 -23.72 10.82
CA ALA A 169 9.22 -24.20 11.51
C ALA A 169 8.75 -25.55 10.96
N LEU A 170 8.25 -26.41 11.84
CA LEU A 170 7.82 -27.77 11.53
C LEU A 170 6.29 -27.92 11.66
N PRO A 171 5.67 -28.82 10.83
CA PRO A 171 6.27 -29.51 9.68
C PRO A 171 6.54 -28.56 8.50
N GLU A 172 7.56 -28.84 7.71
CA GLU A 172 7.87 -28.01 6.53
C GLU A 172 6.67 -27.93 5.56
N GLY A 173 6.43 -26.71 5.05
CA GLY A 173 5.34 -26.46 4.10
C GLY A 173 3.99 -26.08 4.73
N SER A 174 3.67 -26.58 5.93
CA SER A 174 2.47 -26.20 6.70
C SER A 174 2.78 -26.22 8.20
N PRO A 175 3.50 -25.22 8.71
CA PRO A 175 3.90 -25.18 10.11
C PRO A 175 2.71 -25.19 11.07
N GLY A 176 2.73 -26.12 12.04
CA GLY A 176 1.76 -26.13 13.12
C GLY A 176 2.02 -24.98 14.11
N HIS A 177 0.96 -24.38 14.63
CA HIS A 177 1.06 -23.36 15.68
C HIS A 177 -0.06 -23.51 16.70
N LEU A 178 0.20 -23.11 17.93
CA LEU A 178 -0.76 -22.99 19.01
C LEU A 178 -0.91 -21.52 19.38
N LEU A 179 -2.09 -20.93 19.12
CA LEU A 179 -2.42 -19.57 19.52
C LEU A 179 -2.65 -19.51 21.03
N LEU A 180 -2.07 -18.50 21.67
CA LEU A 180 -2.21 -18.25 23.11
C LEU A 180 -3.28 -17.18 23.35
N GLU A 181 -4.53 -17.53 23.08
CA GLU A 181 -5.68 -16.68 23.42
C GLU A 181 -5.98 -16.77 24.92
N GLU A 182 -6.82 -15.81 25.42
CA GLU A 182 -7.26 -15.84 26.81
C GLU A 182 -7.96 -17.16 27.14
N GLY A 183 -7.49 -17.84 28.22
CA GLY A 183 -8.07 -19.09 28.69
C GLY A 183 -7.48 -20.36 28.08
N VAL A 184 -6.60 -20.26 27.11
CA VAL A 184 -5.90 -21.43 26.55
C VAL A 184 -4.85 -21.93 27.54
N GLN A 185 -5.07 -23.09 28.12
CA GLN A 185 -4.15 -23.74 29.08
C GLN A 185 -3.51 -25.01 28.52
N GLU A 186 -4.05 -25.60 27.47
CA GLU A 186 -3.55 -26.84 26.89
C GLU A 186 -3.54 -26.77 25.36
N GLY A 187 -2.66 -27.51 24.73
CA GLY A 187 -2.57 -27.65 23.29
C GLY A 187 -1.66 -28.77 22.86
N GLU A 188 -1.57 -29.03 21.57
CA GLU A 188 -0.70 -30.06 21.00
C GLU A 188 0.03 -29.49 19.77
N LEU A 189 1.35 -29.73 19.74
CA LEU A 189 2.19 -29.42 18.59
C LEU A 189 3.05 -30.61 18.24
N LEU A 190 2.92 -31.11 17.02
CA LEU A 190 3.50 -32.40 16.62
C LEU A 190 3.04 -33.52 17.57
N ASP A 191 3.99 -34.23 18.19
CA ASP A 191 3.74 -35.30 19.16
C ASP A 191 3.82 -34.83 20.62
N TRP A 192 3.86 -33.50 20.86
CA TRP A 192 4.02 -32.92 22.19
C TRP A 192 2.71 -32.31 22.69
N LYS A 193 2.25 -32.77 23.84
CA LYS A 193 1.16 -32.14 24.60
C LYS A 193 1.74 -31.04 25.46
N LEU A 194 1.16 -29.85 25.36
CA LEU A 194 1.62 -28.62 26.03
C LEU A 194 0.59 -28.26 27.09
N THR A 195 1.04 -27.99 28.31
CA THR A 195 0.22 -27.49 29.41
C THR A 195 0.85 -26.19 29.90
N ILE A 196 0.12 -25.05 29.76
CA ILE A 196 0.57 -23.73 30.16
C ILE A 196 0.25 -23.53 31.63
N SER A 197 1.28 -23.36 32.44
CA SER A 197 1.13 -23.18 33.89
C SER A 197 1.07 -21.70 34.29
N GLN A 198 1.71 -20.82 33.52
CA GLN A 198 1.73 -19.38 33.78
C GLN A 198 1.89 -18.61 32.47
N SER A 199 1.15 -17.49 32.34
CA SER A 199 1.25 -16.56 31.23
C SER A 199 1.43 -15.14 31.77
N ILE A 200 2.44 -14.43 31.27
CA ILE A 200 2.76 -13.06 31.67
C ILE A 200 2.81 -12.21 30.40
N PRO A 201 1.76 -11.40 30.14
CA PRO A 201 1.69 -10.58 28.91
C PRO A 201 2.78 -9.51 28.82
N GLU A 202 3.17 -8.95 29.97
CA GLU A 202 4.20 -7.93 30.10
C GLU A 202 5.26 -8.40 31.09
N ALA A 203 6.30 -9.03 30.57
CA ALA A 203 7.32 -9.69 31.37
C ALA A 203 8.71 -9.12 31.09
N ALA A 204 9.57 -9.23 32.09
CA ALA A 204 11.02 -9.06 31.96
C ALA A 204 11.74 -10.35 32.34
N SER A 205 12.81 -10.66 31.65
CA SER A 205 13.69 -11.75 32.03
C SER A 205 14.61 -11.33 33.17
N VAL A 206 14.67 -12.15 34.20
CA VAL A 206 15.58 -11.99 35.34
C VAL A 206 16.52 -13.19 35.37
N ALA A 207 17.82 -12.91 35.23
CA ALA A 207 18.84 -13.95 35.35
C ALA A 207 19.01 -14.28 36.85
N THR A 208 18.84 -15.55 37.19
CA THR A 208 19.24 -16.14 38.46
C THR A 208 20.47 -17.01 38.23
N GLU A 209 21.23 -17.37 39.26
CA GLU A 209 22.51 -18.06 39.15
C GLU A 209 22.48 -19.31 38.24
N ASP A 210 21.34 -20.04 38.15
CA ASP A 210 21.21 -21.24 37.33
C ASP A 210 20.11 -21.20 36.27
N THR A 211 19.18 -20.20 36.29
CA THR A 211 18.02 -20.21 35.40
C THR A 211 17.55 -18.77 35.05
N LEU A 212 16.98 -18.65 33.84
CA LEU A 212 16.26 -17.46 33.43
C LEU A 212 14.80 -17.56 33.86
N LYS A 213 14.35 -16.64 34.71
CA LYS A 213 12.94 -16.51 35.12
C LYS A 213 12.32 -15.27 34.50
N PHE A 214 11.00 -15.28 34.39
CA PHE A 214 10.23 -14.11 33.93
C PHE A 214 9.32 -13.62 35.06
N THR A 215 9.26 -12.29 35.20
CA THR A 215 8.41 -11.60 36.19
C THR A 215 7.61 -10.52 35.50
N ALA A 216 6.48 -10.15 36.08
CA ALA A 216 5.68 -9.03 35.55
C ALA A 216 6.50 -7.72 35.51
N PHE A 217 6.47 -7.07 34.37
CA PHE A 217 7.20 -5.82 34.11
C PHE A 217 6.37 -4.93 33.17
N PRO A 218 5.34 -4.24 33.65
CA PRO A 218 4.46 -3.39 32.84
C PRO A 218 5.18 -2.08 32.47
N SER A 219 6.18 -2.17 31.62
CA SER A 219 6.97 -1.03 31.18
C SER A 219 7.49 -1.23 29.76
N MET A 220 8.06 -0.13 29.22
CA MET A 220 8.67 -0.13 27.88
C MET A 220 9.66 -1.29 27.73
N GLY A 221 9.55 -2.00 26.61
CA GLY A 221 10.41 -3.13 26.29
C GLY A 221 9.99 -4.45 26.91
N SER A 222 8.89 -4.53 27.66
CA SER A 222 8.37 -5.82 28.15
C SER A 222 8.07 -6.78 27.01
N THR A 223 8.19 -8.09 27.31
CA THR A 223 7.92 -9.18 26.37
C THR A 223 6.78 -10.06 26.86
N TYR A 224 6.23 -10.87 25.99
CA TYR A 224 5.28 -11.93 26.39
C TYR A 224 6.06 -13.19 26.77
N ALA A 225 5.73 -13.78 27.91
CA ALA A 225 6.39 -15.01 28.38
C ALA A 225 5.38 -15.99 28.95
N VAL A 226 5.59 -17.28 28.67
CA VAL A 226 4.82 -18.39 29.24
C VAL A 226 5.73 -19.40 29.91
N TYR A 227 5.30 -19.94 31.06
CA TYR A 227 5.87 -21.13 31.64
C TYR A 227 4.98 -22.32 31.33
N LEU A 228 5.54 -23.34 30.70
CA LEU A 228 4.76 -24.47 30.24
C LEU A 228 5.49 -25.81 30.49
N LYS A 229 4.69 -26.88 30.50
CA LYS A 229 5.14 -28.26 30.49
C LYS A 229 4.83 -28.89 29.14
N ALA A 230 5.80 -29.56 28.56
CA ALA A 230 5.67 -30.30 27.32
C ALA A 230 5.91 -31.80 27.59
N PHE A 231 4.95 -32.62 27.21
CA PHE A 231 5.01 -34.11 27.39
C PHE A 231 4.82 -34.79 26.06
N ASN A 232 5.73 -35.69 25.73
CA ASN A 232 5.62 -36.54 24.55
C ASN A 232 5.13 -37.93 24.95
N PRO A 233 3.91 -38.36 24.64
CA PRO A 233 3.37 -39.65 25.01
C PRO A 233 4.03 -40.83 24.30
N LYS A 234 4.71 -40.62 23.17
CA LYS A 234 5.38 -41.67 22.42
C LYS A 234 6.74 -42.04 23.01
N THR A 235 7.48 -41.02 23.47
CA THR A 235 8.84 -41.25 24.06
C THR A 235 8.83 -41.19 25.57
N ASN A 236 7.71 -40.83 26.21
CA ASN A 236 7.56 -40.60 27.64
C ASN A 236 8.50 -39.51 28.19
N GLU A 237 8.94 -38.59 27.31
CA GLU A 237 9.80 -37.48 27.69
C GLU A 237 8.97 -36.29 28.19
N GLN A 238 9.46 -35.62 29.23
CA GLN A 238 8.87 -34.42 29.78
C GLN A 238 9.92 -33.30 29.85
N LYS A 239 9.52 -32.12 29.43
CA LYS A 239 10.30 -30.87 29.50
C LYS A 239 9.44 -29.76 30.08
N GLU A 240 10.05 -28.87 30.85
CA GLU A 240 9.33 -27.69 31.34
C GLU A 240 10.25 -26.47 31.33
N GLY A 241 9.68 -25.29 31.17
CA GLY A 241 10.43 -24.05 31.17
C GLY A 241 9.70 -22.89 30.58
N TRP A 242 10.40 -21.77 30.56
CA TRP A 242 9.92 -20.53 29.97
C TRP A 242 10.13 -20.48 28.46
N VAL A 243 9.13 -19.92 27.77
CA VAL A 243 9.20 -19.53 26.34
C VAL A 243 8.75 -18.09 26.22
N SER A 244 9.48 -17.28 25.45
CA SER A 244 9.21 -15.87 25.27
C SER A 244 9.59 -15.43 23.85
N CYS A 245 8.81 -14.51 23.26
CA CYS A 245 9.12 -13.93 21.96
C CYS A 245 10.31 -12.94 22.00
N GLY A 246 10.71 -12.47 23.20
CA GLY A 246 11.69 -11.41 23.32
C GLY A 246 11.12 -10.03 22.99
N SER A 247 11.99 -9.04 23.05
CA SER A 247 11.74 -7.65 22.67
C SER A 247 13.07 -6.96 22.35
N PHE A 248 13.06 -5.65 22.05
CA PHE A 248 14.31 -4.91 21.86
C PHE A 248 15.17 -4.80 23.13
N MET A 249 14.59 -5.03 24.31
CA MET A 249 15.31 -5.01 25.61
C MET A 249 15.67 -6.40 26.11
N PHE A 250 14.85 -7.40 25.84
CA PHE A 250 14.99 -8.75 26.40
C PHE A 250 15.13 -9.78 25.27
N PRO A 251 16.12 -10.69 25.37
CA PRO A 251 16.29 -11.75 24.39
C PRO A 251 15.09 -12.70 24.38
N TYR A 252 14.81 -13.32 23.25
CA TYR A 252 13.83 -14.40 23.17
C TYR A 252 14.30 -15.61 23.98
N LYS A 253 13.37 -16.44 24.44
CA LYS A 253 13.65 -17.69 25.13
C LYS A 253 12.91 -18.85 24.47
N ALA A 254 13.67 -19.87 24.07
CA ALA A 254 13.16 -21.13 23.55
C ALA A 254 13.23 -22.24 24.62
N LEU A 255 12.31 -23.18 24.56
CA LEU A 255 12.37 -24.42 25.32
C LEU A 255 12.84 -25.56 24.41
N ARG A 256 14.04 -26.10 24.69
CA ARG A 256 14.58 -27.22 23.95
C ARG A 256 13.83 -28.49 24.34
N LEU A 257 13.14 -29.10 23.38
CA LEU A 257 12.38 -30.33 23.59
C LEU A 257 13.27 -31.55 23.49
N ASN A 258 14.16 -31.58 22.50
CA ASN A 258 15.21 -32.60 22.34
C ASN A 258 16.39 -32.02 21.53
N ASP A 259 17.31 -32.86 21.07
CA ASP A 259 18.49 -32.39 20.33
C ASP A 259 18.13 -31.78 18.96
N ARG A 260 17.03 -32.22 18.37
CA ARG A 260 16.62 -31.80 17.03
C ARG A 260 15.64 -30.65 17.01
N ILE A 261 14.75 -30.52 18.00
CA ILE A 261 13.65 -29.58 17.96
C ILE A 261 13.54 -28.72 19.23
N SER A 262 13.08 -27.49 19.05
CA SER A 262 12.78 -26.58 20.14
C SER A 262 11.39 -25.93 19.96
N LEU A 263 10.74 -25.64 21.08
CA LEU A 263 9.52 -24.85 21.14
C LEU A 263 9.90 -23.39 21.26
N VAL A 264 9.36 -22.57 20.37
CA VAL A 264 9.62 -21.12 20.28
C VAL A 264 8.33 -20.33 20.24
N MET A 265 8.43 -19.07 20.61
CA MET A 265 7.41 -18.06 20.40
C MET A 265 7.99 -17.03 19.43
N PRO A 266 7.56 -16.99 18.17
CA PRO A 266 8.00 -15.96 17.24
C PRO A 266 7.50 -14.58 17.68
N GLU A 267 8.08 -13.54 17.11
CA GLU A 267 7.61 -12.17 17.29
C GLU A 267 6.14 -12.07 16.87
N ARG A 268 5.36 -11.27 17.60
CA ARG A 268 3.93 -11.12 17.35
C ARG A 268 3.70 -10.35 16.06
N GLU A 269 2.80 -10.86 15.24
CA GLU A 269 2.42 -10.21 14.00
C GLU A 269 1.54 -8.98 14.27
N PRO A 270 1.84 -7.83 13.66
CA PRO A 270 1.01 -6.66 13.82
C PRO A 270 -0.33 -6.82 13.08
N GLN A 271 -1.40 -6.39 13.72
CA GLN A 271 -2.75 -6.38 13.17
C GLN A 271 -3.17 -4.97 12.71
N ARG A 272 -2.82 -3.94 13.48
CA ARG A 272 -3.18 -2.56 13.24
C ARG A 272 -2.10 -1.62 13.73
N PHE A 273 -1.84 -0.59 12.95
CA PHE A 273 -0.96 0.52 13.31
C PHE A 273 -1.78 1.78 13.39
N ALA A 274 -1.66 2.53 14.47
CA ALA A 274 -2.35 3.77 14.71
C ALA A 274 -1.47 4.82 15.38
N SER A 275 -1.56 6.06 14.90
CA SER A 275 -0.93 7.22 15.51
C SER A 275 -2.01 8.22 15.91
N ASP A 276 -2.14 8.51 17.20
CA ASP A 276 -2.97 9.59 17.69
C ASP A 276 -2.17 10.88 17.58
N VAL A 277 -2.73 11.86 16.86
CA VAL A 277 -2.03 13.08 16.51
C VAL A 277 -2.88 14.31 16.79
N VAL A 278 -2.20 15.43 16.98
CA VAL A 278 -2.78 16.77 16.92
C VAL A 278 -2.17 17.50 15.74
N LEU A 279 -3.02 18.00 14.86
CA LEU A 279 -2.62 18.79 13.71
C LEU A 279 -2.90 20.26 13.98
N TYR A 280 -1.93 21.08 13.66
CA TYR A 280 -1.98 22.54 13.78
C TYR A 280 -1.86 23.15 12.37
N THR A 281 -2.65 24.17 12.06
CA THR A 281 -2.55 24.92 10.80
C THR A 281 -2.07 26.33 11.06
N GLU A 282 -1.55 27.01 10.05
CA GLU A 282 -1.18 28.45 10.14
C GLU A 282 -2.39 29.34 10.50
N SER A 283 -3.61 28.93 10.13
CA SER A 283 -4.83 29.65 10.50
C SER A 283 -5.18 29.54 11.99
N GLY A 284 -4.41 28.80 12.79
CA GLY A 284 -4.67 28.56 14.20
C GLY A 284 -5.71 27.46 14.48
N LEU A 285 -6.15 26.71 13.47
CA LEU A 285 -7.00 25.55 13.68
C LEU A 285 -6.19 24.41 14.28
N GLN A 286 -6.73 23.80 15.35
CA GLN A 286 -6.22 22.60 15.96
C GLN A 286 -7.23 21.47 15.75
N LYS A 287 -6.77 20.33 15.27
CA LYS A 287 -7.63 19.16 15.05
C LYS A 287 -6.95 17.90 15.55
N GLU A 288 -7.63 17.17 16.40
CA GLU A 288 -7.17 15.87 16.90
C GLU A 288 -7.71 14.75 16.02
N GLY A 289 -6.98 13.67 15.90
CA GLY A 289 -7.42 12.48 15.20
C GLY A 289 -6.41 11.34 15.24
N THR A 290 -6.85 10.20 14.74
CA THR A 290 -6.03 9.00 14.64
C THR A 290 -5.74 8.71 13.17
N ILE A 291 -4.48 8.54 12.85
CA ILE A 291 -4.00 8.13 11.52
C ILE A 291 -3.71 6.64 11.57
N GLU A 292 -4.36 5.87 10.69
CA GLU A 292 -4.17 4.44 10.55
C GLU A 292 -3.67 4.09 9.16
N VAL A 293 -3.08 2.91 9.02
CA VAL A 293 -2.76 2.35 7.70
C VAL A 293 -4.05 2.22 6.87
N ASN A 294 -4.04 2.71 5.63
CA ASN A 294 -5.19 2.75 4.71
C ASN A 294 -6.38 3.64 5.14
N LYS A 295 -6.24 4.43 6.21
CA LYS A 295 -7.21 5.43 6.63
C LYS A 295 -6.50 6.77 6.85
N PRO A 296 -6.27 7.53 5.77
CA PRO A 296 -5.58 8.81 5.86
C PRO A 296 -6.41 9.84 6.62
N PHE A 297 -5.71 10.74 7.28
CA PHE A 297 -6.31 11.94 7.82
C PHE A 297 -6.26 13.05 6.76
N GLU A 298 -7.40 13.72 6.54
CA GLU A 298 -7.48 14.79 5.52
C GLU A 298 -7.58 16.16 6.20
N LEU A 299 -6.66 17.07 5.82
CA LEU A 299 -6.63 18.44 6.29
C LEU A 299 -6.04 19.37 5.22
N ASP A 300 -6.73 20.44 4.91
CA ASP A 300 -6.28 21.52 3.99
C ASP A 300 -5.72 21.02 2.64
N GLY A 301 -6.36 19.99 2.06
CA GLY A 301 -5.94 19.38 0.80
C GLY A 301 -4.83 18.34 0.91
N TRP A 302 -4.26 18.18 2.09
CA TRP A 302 -3.30 17.11 2.38
C TRP A 302 -4.00 15.84 2.85
N LYS A 303 -3.53 14.71 2.35
CA LYS A 303 -3.84 13.37 2.86
C LYS A 303 -2.61 12.83 3.58
N ILE A 304 -2.78 12.55 4.86
CA ILE A 304 -1.70 12.14 5.76
C ILE A 304 -1.88 10.66 6.06
N TYR A 305 -0.91 9.85 5.63
CA TYR A 305 -0.91 8.40 5.80
C TYR A 305 0.11 7.97 6.83
N GLN A 306 -0.20 6.92 7.58
CA GLN A 306 0.80 6.21 8.38
C GLN A 306 1.72 5.42 7.45
N LEU A 307 3.00 5.76 7.39
CA LEU A 307 3.97 5.12 6.49
C LEU A 307 4.83 4.09 7.23
N SER A 308 5.45 4.51 8.34
CA SER A 308 6.40 3.68 9.09
C SER A 308 6.51 4.15 10.54
N TYR A 309 7.34 3.49 11.31
CA TYR A 309 7.64 3.76 12.71
C TYR A 309 9.08 3.27 13.02
N ASP A 310 9.55 3.40 14.27
CA ASP A 310 10.83 2.81 14.68
C ASP A 310 10.66 1.29 14.87
N GLU A 311 10.94 0.53 13.81
CA GLU A 311 10.83 -0.94 13.79
C GLU A 311 11.71 -1.62 14.84
N THR A 312 12.81 -0.99 15.25
CA THR A 312 13.71 -1.57 16.26
C THR A 312 13.06 -1.66 17.63
N LYS A 313 12.13 -0.73 17.93
CA LYS A 313 11.35 -0.72 19.18
C LYS A 313 9.98 -1.39 19.07
N GLY A 314 9.53 -1.69 17.85
CA GLY A 314 8.23 -2.30 17.59
C GLY A 314 7.08 -1.49 18.21
N ARG A 315 6.23 -2.14 18.99
CA ARG A 315 5.07 -1.50 19.67
C ARG A 315 5.45 -0.39 20.68
N TRP A 316 6.72 -0.30 21.02
CA TRP A 316 7.26 0.71 21.92
C TRP A 316 7.87 1.91 21.17
N SER A 317 7.59 2.02 19.88
CA SER A 317 8.07 3.17 19.09
C SER A 317 7.55 4.48 19.67
N ASN A 318 8.44 5.44 19.79
CA ASN A 318 8.13 6.83 20.13
C ASN A 318 8.22 7.76 18.90
N VAL A 319 8.30 7.17 17.72
CA VAL A 319 8.43 7.86 16.43
C VAL A 319 7.39 7.31 15.46
N SER A 320 6.74 8.20 14.74
CA SER A 320 5.92 7.85 13.58
C SER A 320 6.42 8.58 12.35
N VAL A 321 6.37 7.88 11.23
CA VAL A 321 6.69 8.44 9.92
C VAL A 321 5.41 8.55 9.12
N PHE A 322 5.09 9.75 8.68
CA PHE A 322 3.90 10.04 7.87
C PHE A 322 4.29 10.33 6.43
N GLU A 323 3.47 9.85 5.50
CA GLU A 323 3.47 10.29 4.11
C GLU A 323 2.35 11.34 3.93
N LEU A 324 2.73 12.53 3.50
CA LEU A 324 1.80 13.61 3.20
C LEU A 324 1.69 13.73 1.68
N VAL A 325 0.49 13.57 1.16
CA VAL A 325 0.21 13.63 -0.28
C VAL A 325 -0.76 14.76 -0.55
N CYS A 326 -0.38 15.66 -1.44
CA CYS A 326 -1.25 16.71 -1.98
C CYS A 326 -1.36 16.53 -3.50
N ASP A 327 -2.55 16.19 -3.98
CA ASP A 327 -2.86 16.06 -5.42
C ASP A 327 -4.07 16.95 -5.77
N PRO A 328 -3.83 18.16 -6.29
CA PRO A 328 -4.89 19.09 -6.64
C PRO A 328 -5.74 18.63 -7.83
N TRP A 329 -5.25 17.67 -8.64
CA TRP A 329 -5.93 17.18 -9.83
C TRP A 329 -6.78 15.93 -9.61
N LEU A 330 -6.62 15.25 -8.48
CA LEU A 330 -7.35 14.04 -8.15
C LEU A 330 -8.89 14.18 -8.22
N PRO A 331 -9.51 15.28 -7.76
CA PRO A 331 -10.96 15.48 -7.91
C PRO A 331 -11.42 15.48 -9.37
N TYR A 332 -10.63 16.06 -10.29
CA TYR A 332 -10.95 16.07 -11.72
C TYR A 332 -10.84 14.66 -12.34
N VAL A 333 -9.89 13.83 -11.88
CA VAL A 333 -9.81 12.42 -12.27
C VAL A 333 -11.10 11.68 -11.87
N TYR A 334 -11.59 11.88 -10.65
CA TYR A 334 -12.85 11.27 -10.20
C TYR A 334 -14.06 11.76 -10.99
N ILE A 335 -14.13 13.06 -11.34
CA ILE A 335 -15.17 13.61 -12.22
C ILE A 335 -15.11 12.90 -13.58
N GLY A 336 -13.93 12.76 -14.17
CA GLY A 336 -13.72 12.06 -15.43
C GLY A 336 -14.21 10.60 -15.38
N ILE A 337 -13.85 9.86 -14.32
CA ILE A 337 -14.30 8.49 -14.11
C ILE A 337 -15.83 8.42 -13.94
N GLY A 338 -16.42 9.31 -13.17
CA GLY A 338 -17.88 9.38 -12.99
C GLY A 338 -18.61 9.61 -14.31
N MET A 339 -18.10 10.53 -15.15
CA MET A 339 -18.63 10.77 -16.49
C MET A 339 -18.51 9.53 -17.41
N MET A 340 -17.39 8.79 -17.32
CA MET A 340 -17.19 7.56 -18.08
C MET A 340 -18.23 6.50 -17.69
N ILE A 341 -18.47 6.30 -16.39
CA ILE A 341 -19.45 5.35 -15.88
C ILE A 341 -20.84 5.71 -16.37
N LEU A 342 -21.26 6.98 -16.23
CA LEU A 342 -22.55 7.46 -16.71
C LEU A 342 -22.69 7.31 -18.24
N GLY A 343 -21.64 7.62 -18.98
CA GLY A 343 -21.57 7.45 -20.43
C GLY A 343 -21.71 5.98 -20.83
N ALA A 344 -21.01 5.07 -20.13
CA ALA A 344 -21.10 3.62 -20.38
C ALA A 344 -22.52 3.08 -20.13
N VAL A 345 -23.13 3.41 -18.99
CA VAL A 345 -24.52 3.04 -18.67
C VAL A 345 -25.47 3.54 -19.76
N GLY A 346 -25.31 4.81 -20.17
CA GLY A 346 -26.12 5.40 -21.25
C GLY A 346 -25.94 4.68 -22.61
N LEU A 347 -24.73 4.22 -22.95
CA LEU A 347 -24.49 3.46 -24.16
C LEU A 347 -25.19 2.09 -24.10
N PHE A 348 -25.15 1.39 -22.99
CA PHE A 348 -25.84 0.11 -22.82
C PHE A 348 -27.36 0.25 -22.89
N THR A 349 -27.94 1.29 -22.31
CA THR A 349 -29.40 1.51 -22.31
C THR A 349 -29.92 2.01 -23.66
N THR A 350 -29.08 2.71 -24.44
CA THR A 350 -29.46 3.19 -25.77
C THR A 350 -29.11 2.24 -26.91
N ALA A 351 -28.35 1.18 -26.65
CA ALA A 351 -28.09 0.11 -27.60
C ALA A 351 -29.37 -0.69 -27.87
N GLN A 352 -30.11 -0.36 -28.91
CA GLN A 352 -31.30 -1.12 -29.31
C GLN A 352 -30.88 -2.50 -29.89
N PRO A 353 -31.35 -3.61 -29.31
CA PRO A 353 -31.25 -4.92 -29.97
C PRO A 353 -32.27 -4.96 -31.13
N GLY A 354 -31.86 -4.72 -32.36
CA GLY A 354 -32.81 -4.94 -33.41
C GLY A 354 -32.63 -4.25 -34.77
N ARG A 355 -31.41 -4.04 -35.25
CA ARG A 355 -31.21 -3.60 -36.64
C ARG A 355 -30.66 -4.66 -37.58
N ARG A 356 -30.45 -5.89 -37.10
CA ARG A 356 -29.94 -7.04 -37.90
C ARG A 356 -31.00 -7.81 -38.68
N ARG A 357 -32.29 -7.41 -38.65
CA ARG A 357 -33.38 -8.18 -39.28
C ARG A 357 -33.98 -7.54 -40.54
N LYS A 358 -33.43 -6.43 -41.03
CA LYS A 358 -33.95 -5.77 -42.26
C LYS A 358 -33.06 -5.87 -43.49
N GLU A 359 -31.82 -6.38 -43.37
CA GLU A 359 -30.94 -6.55 -44.53
C GLU A 359 -30.92 -7.99 -45.09
N GLU A 360 -31.52 -8.95 -44.39
CA GLU A 360 -31.72 -10.32 -44.90
C GLU A 360 -33.07 -10.56 -45.61
N ARG A 361 -33.87 -9.51 -45.83
CA ARG A 361 -35.17 -9.61 -46.53
C ARG A 361 -35.33 -8.54 -47.62
N ALA A 362 -34.26 -8.08 -48.23
CA ALA A 362 -34.31 -7.28 -49.43
C ALA A 362 -33.47 -7.90 -50.55
#